data_68aafbb6fde78a122373d77a9f141677
#
_entry.id   68aafbb6fde78a122373d77a9f141677
#
_cell.length_a   1.000
_cell.length_b   1.000
_cell.length_c   1.000
_cell.angle_alpha   90.00
_cell.angle_beta   90.00
_cell.angle_gamma   90.00
#
_symmetry.space_group_name_H-M   'P 1'
#
loop_
_entity.id
_entity.type
_entity.pdbx_description
1 polymer ?
#
loop_
_entity_poly.entity_id
_entity_poly.type
_entity_poly.pdbx_seq_one_letter_code
_entity_poly.pdbx_strand_id
1 'polypeptide(L)'
;IYSYYQLALVAGLQKNYDGKVALLNQLANKYPNSPYAINALYEKGRSYVQSRNNSQAIATFRELLNKYPESPVSRKAAAEIGLLYYQNDDYDRAIEAYKHVITKYPGSEEARLAMRDLKSIYVEANRVDEFAALAAQMPGAIRFEPSEQDSLTYIAAEKVYMKGELTPAKASFTRYLQSYPNGAFSLNAHYYLSIIGKEQKDEVAVLEHAGKLLEYPRS
;
A
#
# COMPACT_ATOMS: atom_id res chain seq x y z
N ILE A 1 -20.77 -30.19 -10.02
CA ILE A 1 -20.22 -28.86 -9.77
C ILE A 1 -19.33 -28.88 -8.56
N TYR A 2 -19.87 -29.24 -7.40
CA TYR A 2 -19.15 -29.26 -6.12
C TYR A 2 -17.88 -30.12 -6.17
N SER A 3 -17.92 -31.29 -6.79
CA SER A 3 -16.77 -32.20 -6.92
C SER A 3 -15.61 -31.58 -7.70
N TYR A 4 -15.88 -30.85 -8.79
CA TYR A 4 -14.83 -30.12 -9.54
C TYR A 4 -14.16 -29.05 -8.69
N TYR A 5 -14.96 -28.31 -7.92
CA TYR A 5 -14.42 -27.27 -7.04
C TYR A 5 -13.54 -27.85 -5.93
N GLN A 6 -14.00 -28.94 -5.30
CA GLN A 6 -13.21 -29.62 -4.27
C GLN A 6 -11.90 -30.23 -4.83
N LEU A 7 -11.93 -30.83 -6.00
CA LEU A 7 -10.72 -31.34 -6.65
C LEU A 7 -9.72 -30.20 -6.94
N ALA A 8 -10.21 -29.04 -7.37
CA ALA A 8 -9.36 -27.88 -7.58
C ALA A 8 -8.71 -27.40 -6.27
N LEU A 9 -9.46 -27.37 -5.16
CA LEU A 9 -8.90 -27.00 -3.85
C LEU A 9 -7.83 -28.01 -3.40
N VAL A 10 -8.06 -29.30 -3.58
CA VAL A 10 -7.08 -30.36 -3.25
C VAL A 10 -5.80 -30.19 -4.08
N ALA A 11 -5.93 -29.93 -5.39
CA ALA A 11 -4.77 -29.64 -6.24
C ALA A 11 -3.96 -28.43 -5.72
N GLY A 12 -4.64 -27.40 -5.24
CA GLY A 12 -4.01 -26.23 -4.62
C GLY A 12 -3.24 -26.57 -3.34
N LEU A 13 -3.80 -27.43 -2.48
CA LEU A 13 -3.11 -27.92 -1.27
C LEU A 13 -1.85 -28.69 -1.60
N GLN A 14 -1.85 -29.42 -2.73
CA GLN A 14 -0.69 -30.12 -3.26
C GLN A 14 0.29 -29.20 -4.00
N LYS A 15 0.05 -27.88 -4.02
CA LYS A 15 0.82 -26.87 -4.78
C LYS A 15 0.83 -27.13 -6.31
N ASN A 16 -0.09 -27.93 -6.82
CA ASN A 16 -0.31 -28.12 -8.25
C ASN A 16 -1.24 -27.00 -8.77
N TYR A 17 -0.67 -25.80 -8.91
CA TYR A 17 -1.44 -24.62 -9.30
C TYR A 17 -1.96 -24.69 -10.74
N ASP A 18 -1.21 -25.28 -11.66
CA ASP A 18 -1.64 -25.49 -13.05
C ASP A 18 -2.83 -26.44 -13.13
N GLY A 19 -2.76 -27.55 -12.41
CA GLY A 19 -3.87 -28.51 -12.27
C GLY A 19 -5.10 -27.85 -11.64
N LYS A 20 -4.92 -27.02 -10.61
CA LYS A 20 -5.99 -26.24 -9.99
C LYS A 20 -6.64 -25.31 -11.01
N VAL A 21 -5.86 -24.54 -11.76
CA VAL A 21 -6.36 -23.59 -12.80
C VAL A 21 -7.11 -24.34 -13.89
N ALA A 22 -6.62 -25.50 -14.35
CA ALA A 22 -7.31 -26.31 -15.36
C ALA A 22 -8.68 -26.79 -14.88
N LEU A 23 -8.79 -27.29 -13.65
CA LEU A 23 -10.06 -27.72 -13.04
C LEU A 23 -11.05 -26.55 -12.86
N LEU A 24 -10.57 -25.38 -12.43
CA LEU A 24 -11.39 -24.17 -12.26
C LEU A 24 -11.90 -23.66 -13.60
N ASN A 25 -11.10 -23.71 -14.67
CA ASN A 25 -11.53 -23.37 -16.03
C ASN A 25 -12.60 -24.35 -16.53
N GLN A 26 -12.44 -25.66 -16.32
CA GLN A 26 -13.47 -26.64 -16.68
C GLN A 26 -14.78 -26.37 -15.94
N LEU A 27 -14.72 -26.04 -14.65
CA LEU A 27 -15.89 -25.69 -13.86
C LEU A 27 -16.60 -24.44 -14.41
N ALA A 28 -15.86 -23.37 -14.65
CA ALA A 28 -16.40 -22.10 -15.14
C ALA A 28 -17.01 -22.25 -16.53
N ASN A 29 -16.40 -23.03 -17.44
CA ASN A 29 -16.90 -23.29 -18.79
C ASN A 29 -18.15 -24.18 -18.77
N LYS A 30 -18.17 -25.20 -17.93
CA LYS A 30 -19.27 -26.16 -17.88
C LYS A 30 -20.50 -25.60 -17.14
N TYR A 31 -20.27 -24.70 -16.18
CA TYR A 31 -21.31 -24.16 -15.29
C TYR A 31 -21.19 -22.65 -15.11
N PRO A 32 -21.26 -21.84 -16.21
CA PRO A 32 -20.97 -20.42 -16.17
C PRO A 32 -21.89 -19.59 -15.29
N ASN A 33 -23.14 -20.05 -15.08
CA ASN A 33 -24.14 -19.36 -14.27
C ASN A 33 -24.19 -19.88 -12.81
N SER A 34 -23.25 -20.72 -12.44
CA SER A 34 -23.17 -21.26 -11.09
C SER A 34 -22.52 -20.27 -10.12
N PRO A 35 -22.98 -20.17 -8.87
CA PRO A 35 -22.24 -19.43 -7.82
C PRO A 35 -20.77 -19.89 -7.67
N TYR A 36 -20.50 -21.15 -8.00
CA TYR A 36 -19.13 -21.68 -8.03
C TYR A 36 -18.26 -21.09 -9.15
N ALA A 37 -18.83 -20.59 -10.26
CA ALA A 37 -18.07 -19.96 -11.33
C ALA A 37 -17.42 -18.65 -10.85
N ILE A 38 -18.11 -17.88 -10.02
CA ILE A 38 -17.57 -16.65 -9.41
C ILE A 38 -16.38 -16.99 -8.50
N ASN A 39 -16.58 -17.95 -7.60
CA ASN A 39 -15.52 -18.41 -6.71
C ASN A 39 -14.35 -19.05 -7.48
N ALA A 40 -14.63 -19.77 -8.59
CA ALA A 40 -13.61 -20.37 -9.43
C ALA A 40 -12.70 -19.31 -10.08
N LEU A 41 -13.25 -18.18 -10.55
CA LEU A 41 -12.45 -17.06 -11.05
C LEU A 41 -11.55 -16.47 -9.96
N TYR A 42 -12.08 -16.26 -8.76
CA TYR A 42 -11.28 -15.76 -7.65
C TYR A 42 -10.15 -16.72 -7.28
N GLU A 43 -10.47 -18.01 -7.11
CA GLU A 43 -9.49 -19.04 -6.80
C GLU A 43 -8.44 -19.25 -7.92
N LYS A 44 -8.83 -19.05 -9.18
CA LYS A 44 -7.89 -19.02 -10.31
C LYS A 44 -6.91 -17.85 -10.17
N GLY A 45 -7.39 -16.64 -9.89
CA GLY A 45 -6.54 -15.49 -9.62
C GLY A 45 -5.57 -15.74 -8.46
N ARG A 46 -6.08 -16.30 -7.36
CA ARG A 46 -5.27 -16.70 -6.20
C ARG A 46 -4.20 -17.76 -6.55
N SER A 47 -4.50 -18.68 -7.44
CA SER A 47 -3.53 -19.67 -7.90
C SER A 47 -2.38 -19.03 -8.67
N TYR A 48 -2.67 -18.02 -9.49
CA TYR A 48 -1.64 -17.23 -10.15
C TYR A 48 -0.79 -16.41 -9.18
N VAL A 49 -1.38 -15.84 -8.12
CA VAL A 49 -0.61 -15.19 -7.03
C VAL A 49 0.36 -16.19 -6.39
N GLN A 50 -0.12 -17.38 -6.04
CA GLN A 50 0.67 -18.42 -5.39
C GLN A 50 1.80 -18.97 -6.29
N SER A 51 1.59 -18.99 -7.61
CA SER A 51 2.62 -19.35 -8.60
C SER A 51 3.48 -18.16 -9.02
N ARG A 52 3.34 -17.00 -8.38
CA ARG A 52 4.07 -15.74 -8.66
C ARG A 52 3.84 -15.18 -10.07
N ASN A 53 2.73 -15.55 -10.69
CA ASN A 53 2.31 -15.02 -11.99
C ASN A 53 1.36 -13.82 -11.78
N ASN A 54 1.91 -12.71 -11.30
CA ASN A 54 1.13 -11.54 -10.91
C ASN A 54 0.35 -10.93 -12.10
N SER A 55 0.88 -10.99 -13.31
CA SER A 55 0.19 -10.47 -14.50
C SER A 55 -1.10 -11.23 -14.79
N GLN A 56 -1.06 -12.57 -14.76
CA GLN A 56 -2.24 -13.40 -14.94
C GLN A 56 -3.22 -13.27 -13.77
N ALA A 57 -2.71 -13.11 -12.54
CA ALA A 57 -3.54 -12.86 -11.37
C ALA A 57 -4.37 -11.58 -11.53
N ILE A 58 -3.73 -10.46 -11.87
CA ILE A 58 -4.39 -9.17 -12.08
C ILE A 58 -5.40 -9.25 -13.24
N ALA A 59 -5.04 -9.89 -14.35
CA ALA A 59 -5.95 -10.07 -15.48
C ALA A 59 -7.20 -10.87 -15.08
N THR A 60 -7.02 -11.94 -14.31
CA THR A 60 -8.12 -12.80 -13.82
C THR A 60 -9.01 -12.05 -12.82
N PHE A 61 -8.43 -11.30 -11.89
CA PHE A 61 -9.21 -10.49 -10.95
C PHE A 61 -9.99 -9.37 -11.66
N ARG A 62 -9.40 -8.73 -12.67
CA ARG A 62 -10.13 -7.76 -13.52
C ARG A 62 -11.28 -8.40 -14.30
N GLU A 63 -11.09 -9.60 -14.82
CA GLU A 63 -12.18 -10.36 -15.45
C GLU A 63 -13.33 -10.60 -14.46
N LEU A 64 -13.02 -10.98 -13.23
CA LEU A 64 -14.00 -11.15 -12.15
C LEU A 64 -14.77 -9.86 -11.86
N LEU A 65 -14.06 -8.73 -11.72
CA LEU A 65 -14.67 -7.40 -11.47
C LEU A 65 -15.60 -6.97 -12.61
N ASN A 66 -15.23 -7.25 -13.85
CA ASN A 66 -16.03 -6.88 -15.01
C ASN A 66 -17.28 -7.74 -15.16
N LYS A 67 -17.18 -9.05 -14.91
CA LYS A 67 -18.29 -9.99 -15.06
C LYS A 67 -19.26 -9.95 -13.88
N TYR A 68 -18.76 -9.71 -12.68
CA TYR A 68 -19.55 -9.83 -11.44
C TYR A 68 -19.28 -8.66 -10.48
N PRO A 69 -19.49 -7.39 -10.91
CA PRO A 69 -19.08 -6.20 -10.17
C PRO A 69 -19.68 -6.10 -8.76
N GLU A 70 -20.88 -6.62 -8.55
CA GLU A 70 -21.60 -6.52 -7.28
C GLU A 70 -21.33 -7.72 -6.34
N SER A 71 -20.53 -8.67 -6.78
CA SER A 71 -20.23 -9.85 -5.95
C SER A 71 -19.33 -9.47 -4.76
N PRO A 72 -19.59 -10.00 -3.55
CA PRO A 72 -18.66 -9.86 -2.42
C PRO A 72 -17.25 -10.38 -2.72
N VAL A 73 -17.14 -11.37 -3.60
CA VAL A 73 -15.85 -11.93 -4.03
C VAL A 73 -15.09 -10.93 -4.90
N SER A 74 -15.80 -10.11 -5.67
CA SER A 74 -15.19 -9.06 -6.49
C SER A 74 -14.56 -7.95 -5.64
N ARG A 75 -15.15 -7.62 -4.49
CA ARG A 75 -14.49 -6.69 -3.54
C ARG A 75 -13.14 -7.19 -3.08
N LYS A 76 -13.06 -8.49 -2.74
CA LYS A 76 -11.79 -9.14 -2.38
C LYS A 76 -10.78 -9.08 -3.53
N ALA A 77 -11.22 -9.40 -4.76
CA ALA A 77 -10.38 -9.34 -5.95
C ALA A 77 -9.83 -7.92 -6.22
N ALA A 78 -10.66 -6.89 -6.01
CA ALA A 78 -10.22 -5.50 -6.15
C ALA A 78 -9.11 -5.14 -5.14
N ALA A 79 -9.24 -5.56 -3.90
CA ALA A 79 -8.21 -5.36 -2.87
C ALA A 79 -6.92 -6.14 -3.18
N GLU A 80 -7.04 -7.38 -3.69
CA GLU A 80 -5.88 -8.18 -4.13
C GLU A 80 -5.09 -7.51 -5.27
N ILE A 81 -5.76 -6.85 -6.21
CA ILE A 81 -5.09 -6.08 -7.26
C ILE A 81 -4.23 -4.96 -6.66
N GLY A 82 -4.77 -4.22 -5.70
CA GLY A 82 -4.03 -3.18 -4.98
C GLY A 82 -2.79 -3.75 -4.28
N LEU A 83 -2.95 -4.85 -3.56
CA LEU A 83 -1.87 -5.53 -2.86
C LEU A 83 -0.78 -6.02 -3.82
N LEU A 84 -1.14 -6.58 -4.97
CA LEU A 84 -0.18 -7.05 -5.96
C LEU A 84 0.66 -5.91 -6.54
N TYR A 85 0.06 -4.75 -6.82
CA TYR A 85 0.82 -3.57 -7.23
C TYR A 85 1.73 -3.08 -6.12
N TYR A 86 1.26 -3.03 -4.87
CA TYR A 86 2.06 -2.61 -3.73
C TYR A 86 3.27 -3.52 -3.51
N GLN A 87 3.10 -4.84 -3.60
CA GLN A 87 4.18 -5.82 -3.45
C GLN A 87 5.25 -5.74 -4.56
N ASN A 88 4.92 -5.13 -5.69
CA ASN A 88 5.84 -4.89 -6.79
C ASN A 88 6.39 -3.44 -6.80
N ASP A 89 6.25 -2.71 -5.69
CA ASP A 89 6.66 -1.30 -5.55
C ASP A 89 6.03 -0.34 -6.58
N ASP A 90 4.93 -0.77 -7.20
CA ASP A 90 4.16 0.04 -8.13
C ASP A 90 3.13 0.87 -7.35
N TYR A 91 3.64 1.87 -6.64
CA TYR A 91 2.85 2.67 -5.72
C TYR A 91 1.71 3.42 -6.40
N ASP A 92 1.93 3.96 -7.59
CA ASP A 92 0.90 4.73 -8.29
C ASP A 92 -0.30 3.86 -8.67
N ARG A 93 -0.06 2.67 -9.23
CA ARG A 93 -1.15 1.73 -9.54
C ARG A 93 -1.80 1.14 -8.30
N ALA A 94 -1.03 0.92 -7.23
CA ALA A 94 -1.57 0.48 -5.94
C ALA A 94 -2.50 1.54 -5.34
N ILE A 95 -2.09 2.81 -5.34
CA ILE A 95 -2.90 3.95 -4.87
C ILE A 95 -4.23 4.01 -5.63
N GLU A 96 -4.21 3.97 -6.96
CA GLU A 96 -5.43 4.02 -7.77
C GLU A 96 -6.34 2.81 -7.51
N ALA A 97 -5.78 1.60 -7.38
CA ALA A 97 -6.55 0.40 -7.07
C ALA A 97 -7.22 0.49 -5.69
N TYR A 98 -6.51 0.93 -4.67
CA TYR A 98 -7.07 1.08 -3.32
C TYR A 98 -8.07 2.23 -3.23
N LYS A 99 -7.86 3.36 -3.90
CA LYS A 99 -8.85 4.43 -4.02
C LYS A 99 -10.16 3.90 -4.62
N HIS A 100 -10.05 3.08 -5.67
CA HIS A 100 -11.22 2.43 -6.27
C HIS A 100 -11.98 1.54 -5.27
N VAL A 101 -11.27 0.72 -4.46
CA VAL A 101 -11.91 -0.10 -3.43
C VAL A 101 -12.65 0.74 -2.41
N ILE A 102 -12.04 1.82 -1.92
CA ILE A 102 -12.60 2.70 -0.90
C ILE A 102 -13.84 3.41 -1.42
N THR A 103 -13.83 3.89 -2.66
CA THR A 103 -14.92 4.65 -3.27
C THR A 103 -16.08 3.75 -3.70
N LYS A 104 -15.78 2.58 -4.27
CA LYS A 104 -16.80 1.68 -4.79
C LYS A 104 -17.48 0.84 -3.70
N TYR A 105 -16.76 0.49 -2.65
CA TYR A 105 -17.24 -0.40 -1.59
C TYR A 105 -17.16 0.24 -0.21
N PRO A 106 -17.71 1.45 0.00
CA PRO A 106 -17.59 2.18 1.25
C PRO A 106 -18.15 1.36 2.42
N GLY A 107 -17.45 1.41 3.56
CA GLY A 107 -17.85 0.69 4.77
C GLY A 107 -17.57 -0.82 4.76
N SER A 108 -17.05 -1.38 3.67
CA SER A 108 -16.65 -2.79 3.63
C SER A 108 -15.35 -3.02 4.40
N GLU A 109 -15.10 -4.26 4.78
CA GLU A 109 -13.83 -4.68 5.38
C GLU A 109 -12.66 -4.44 4.42
N GLU A 110 -12.88 -4.72 3.13
CA GLU A 110 -11.89 -4.49 2.09
C GLU A 110 -11.53 -2.99 1.96
N ALA A 111 -12.51 -2.10 2.06
CA ALA A 111 -12.27 -0.65 2.05
C ALA A 111 -11.48 -0.19 3.29
N ARG A 112 -11.77 -0.77 4.45
CA ARG A 112 -11.04 -0.47 5.70
C ARG A 112 -9.56 -0.91 5.61
N LEU A 113 -9.32 -2.11 5.07
CA LEU A 113 -7.97 -2.61 4.84
C LEU A 113 -7.23 -1.80 3.76
N ALA A 114 -7.91 -1.49 2.65
CA ALA A 114 -7.37 -0.66 1.58
C ALA A 114 -6.95 0.73 2.09
N MET A 115 -7.72 1.32 3.02
CA MET A 115 -7.38 2.60 3.64
C MET A 115 -6.08 2.53 4.44
N ARG A 116 -5.92 1.47 5.25
CA ARG A 116 -4.71 1.25 6.04
C ARG A 116 -3.49 1.09 5.13
N ASP A 117 -3.61 0.27 4.09
CA ASP A 117 -2.52 -0.02 3.17
C ASP A 117 -2.20 1.21 2.30
N LEU A 118 -3.21 1.98 1.90
CA LEU A 118 -3.05 3.25 1.20
C LEU A 118 -2.21 4.24 2.03
N LYS A 119 -2.51 4.39 3.32
CA LYS A 119 -1.70 5.22 4.23
C LYS A 119 -0.24 4.74 4.27
N SER A 120 -0.02 3.44 4.38
CA SER A 120 1.33 2.86 4.39
C SER A 120 2.08 3.15 3.10
N ILE A 121 1.42 3.03 1.94
CA ILE A 121 2.02 3.34 0.63
C ILE A 121 2.47 4.79 0.54
N TYR A 122 1.64 5.74 0.97
CA TYR A 122 2.01 7.16 0.93
C TYR A 122 3.20 7.48 1.85
N VAL A 123 3.31 6.80 3.00
CA VAL A 123 4.49 6.92 3.88
C VAL A 123 5.73 6.31 3.22
N GLU A 124 5.63 5.10 2.66
CA GLU A 124 6.75 4.44 1.96
C GLU A 124 7.23 5.22 0.73
N ALA A 125 6.31 5.84 0.01
CA ALA A 125 6.60 6.69 -1.14
C ALA A 125 7.05 8.11 -0.76
N ASN A 126 7.10 8.45 0.55
CA ASN A 126 7.40 9.81 1.05
C ASN A 126 6.47 10.90 0.47
N ARG A 127 5.16 10.56 0.37
CA ARG A 127 4.09 11.38 -0.24
C ARG A 127 2.95 11.68 0.75
N VAL A 128 3.27 11.90 2.04
CA VAL A 128 2.28 12.08 3.12
C VAL A 128 1.36 13.29 2.88
N ASP A 129 1.88 14.36 2.27
CA ASP A 129 1.08 15.54 1.92
C ASP A 129 -0.02 15.23 0.91
N GLU A 130 0.25 14.31 -0.03
CA GLU A 130 -0.77 13.85 -0.98
C GLU A 130 -1.85 13.02 -0.29
N PHE A 131 -1.48 12.22 0.72
CA PHE A 131 -2.45 11.51 1.54
C PHE A 131 -3.33 12.47 2.34
N ALA A 132 -2.76 13.54 2.91
CA ALA A 132 -3.51 14.58 3.59
C ALA A 132 -4.51 15.28 2.65
N ALA A 133 -4.08 15.61 1.43
CA ALA A 133 -4.94 16.17 0.41
C ALA A 133 -6.08 15.22 0.00
N LEU A 134 -5.80 13.94 -0.13
CA LEU A 134 -6.80 12.90 -0.40
C LEU A 134 -7.80 12.79 0.75
N ALA A 135 -7.32 12.80 1.99
CA ALA A 135 -8.17 12.76 3.18
C ALA A 135 -9.15 13.95 3.24
N ALA A 136 -8.68 15.14 2.88
CA ALA A 136 -9.51 16.33 2.80
C ALA A 136 -10.59 16.25 1.70
N GLN A 137 -10.33 15.52 0.60
CA GLN A 137 -11.29 15.29 -0.48
C GLN A 137 -12.32 14.20 -0.16
N MET A 138 -12.04 13.36 0.83
CA MET A 138 -12.89 12.23 1.22
C MET A 138 -13.33 12.31 2.69
N PRO A 139 -14.00 13.43 3.10
CA PRO A 139 -14.41 13.59 4.48
C PRO A 139 -15.41 12.49 4.87
N GLY A 140 -15.15 11.85 6.00
CA GLY A 140 -15.96 10.73 6.50
C GLY A 140 -15.44 9.34 6.07
N ALA A 141 -14.65 9.25 5.00
CA ALA A 141 -13.96 8.01 4.64
C ALA A 141 -12.57 7.94 5.27
N ILE A 142 -11.86 9.08 5.30
CA ILE A 142 -10.51 9.18 5.86
C ILE A 142 -10.50 10.23 6.96
N ARG A 143 -10.15 9.81 8.18
CA ARG A 143 -9.74 10.73 9.24
C ARG A 143 -8.21 10.79 9.26
N PHE A 144 -7.69 12.01 9.23
CA PHE A 144 -6.26 12.26 9.26
C PHE A 144 -5.99 13.52 10.10
N GLU A 145 -5.53 13.30 11.32
CA GLU A 145 -5.33 14.38 12.29
C GLU A 145 -3.99 15.09 12.04
N PRO A 146 -3.88 16.40 12.31
CA PRO A 146 -2.63 17.14 12.12
C PRO A 146 -1.43 16.53 12.87
N SER A 147 -1.64 16.01 14.08
CA SER A 147 -0.59 15.33 14.86
C SER A 147 -0.14 14.03 14.22
N GLU A 148 -1.05 13.31 13.56
CA GLU A 148 -0.72 12.11 12.80
C GLU A 148 0.04 12.48 11.53
N GLN A 149 -0.33 13.56 10.86
CA GLN A 149 0.37 14.05 9.68
C GLN A 149 1.81 14.46 10.02
N ASP A 150 2.02 15.21 11.12
CA ASP A 150 3.36 15.53 11.65
C ASP A 150 4.20 14.26 11.81
N SER A 151 3.68 13.29 12.58
CA SER A 151 4.38 12.03 12.85
C SER A 151 4.71 11.23 11.59
N LEU A 152 3.75 11.08 10.67
CA LEU A 152 3.95 10.29 9.45
C LEU A 152 4.90 10.99 8.46
N THR A 153 4.90 12.32 8.42
CA THR A 153 5.85 13.09 7.59
C THR A 153 7.28 12.87 8.07
N TYR A 154 7.49 12.89 9.39
CA TYR A 154 8.79 12.56 9.98
C TYR A 154 9.19 11.10 9.70
N ILE A 155 8.31 10.14 9.94
CA ILE A 155 8.56 8.70 9.70
C ILE A 155 8.92 8.45 8.22
N ALA A 156 8.23 9.11 7.29
CA ALA A 156 8.55 8.98 5.86
C ALA A 156 9.98 9.46 5.55
N ALA A 157 10.41 10.59 6.12
CA ALA A 157 11.78 11.10 5.98
C ALA A 157 12.82 10.14 6.59
N GLU A 158 12.53 9.58 7.77
CA GLU A 158 13.39 8.61 8.45
C GLU A 158 13.55 7.32 7.62
N LYS A 159 12.47 6.82 7.01
CA LYS A 159 12.53 5.66 6.11
C LYS A 159 13.44 5.90 4.90
N VAL A 160 13.43 7.10 4.31
CA VAL A 160 14.35 7.48 3.21
C VAL A 160 15.79 7.44 3.70
N TYR A 161 16.07 7.95 4.90
CA TYR A 161 17.40 7.87 5.50
C TYR A 161 17.85 6.43 5.74
N MET A 162 16.96 5.58 6.28
CA MET A 162 17.26 4.15 6.53
C MET A 162 17.55 3.35 5.25
N LYS A 163 17.07 3.79 4.09
CA LYS A 163 17.45 3.23 2.78
C LYS A 163 18.84 3.65 2.32
N GLY A 164 19.53 4.53 3.05
CA GLY A 164 20.84 5.07 2.69
C GLY A 164 20.79 6.20 1.66
N GLU A 165 19.62 6.73 1.36
CA GLU A 165 19.39 7.77 0.36
C GLU A 165 19.60 9.16 0.99
N LEU A 166 20.87 9.54 1.28
CA LEU A 166 21.20 10.73 2.08
C LEU A 166 20.67 12.03 1.50
N THR A 167 20.78 12.26 0.20
CA THR A 167 20.33 13.50 -0.45
C THR A 167 18.81 13.63 -0.44
N PRO A 168 18.02 12.60 -0.82
CA PRO A 168 16.59 12.61 -0.64
C PRO A 168 16.14 12.73 0.84
N ALA A 169 16.84 12.08 1.77
CA ALA A 169 16.56 12.19 3.20
C ALA A 169 16.78 13.62 3.72
N LYS A 170 17.88 14.28 3.32
CA LYS A 170 18.12 15.70 3.63
C LYS A 170 16.97 16.57 3.19
N ALA A 171 16.53 16.42 1.94
CA ALA A 171 15.40 17.17 1.40
C ALA A 171 14.10 16.90 2.18
N SER A 172 13.86 15.66 2.59
CA SER A 172 12.65 15.26 3.33
C SER A 172 12.63 15.82 4.74
N PHE A 173 13.73 15.75 5.49
CA PHE A 173 13.82 16.36 6.82
C PHE A 173 13.75 17.89 6.78
N THR A 174 14.36 18.51 5.75
CA THR A 174 14.25 19.97 5.55
C THR A 174 12.80 20.37 5.32
N ARG A 175 12.08 19.67 4.45
CA ARG A 175 10.65 19.88 4.21
C ARG A 175 9.82 19.66 5.47
N TYR A 176 10.14 18.61 6.26
CA TYR A 176 9.49 18.38 7.53
C TYR A 176 9.62 19.59 8.46
N LEU A 177 10.82 20.15 8.66
CA LEU A 177 11.05 21.33 9.51
C LEU A 177 10.38 22.59 8.98
N GLN A 178 10.23 22.73 7.65
CA GLN A 178 9.47 23.83 7.05
C GLN A 178 7.98 23.74 7.38
N SER A 179 7.41 22.56 7.35
CA SER A 179 5.98 22.32 7.62
C SER A 179 5.68 22.28 9.13
N TYR A 180 6.61 21.77 9.92
CA TYR A 180 6.48 21.53 11.36
C TYR A 180 7.69 22.06 12.15
N PRO A 181 7.94 23.37 12.16
CA PRO A 181 9.13 23.95 12.83
C PRO A 181 9.16 23.67 14.34
N ASN A 182 8.00 23.48 14.95
CA ASN A 182 7.82 23.10 16.36
C ASN A 182 7.07 21.78 16.50
N GLY A 183 7.18 20.91 15.49
CA GLY A 183 6.55 19.58 15.47
C GLY A 183 7.17 18.65 16.52
N ALA A 184 6.47 17.55 16.79
CA ALA A 184 6.88 16.59 17.80
C ALA A 184 8.28 15.99 17.55
N PHE A 185 8.75 15.99 16.31
CA PHE A 185 10.02 15.41 15.89
C PHE A 185 11.02 16.43 15.35
N SER A 186 10.82 17.74 15.60
CA SER A 186 11.72 18.80 15.10
C SER A 186 13.15 18.58 15.56
N LEU A 187 13.33 18.20 16.83
CA LEU A 187 14.65 17.89 17.40
C LEU A 187 15.32 16.71 16.68
N ASN A 188 14.57 15.65 16.44
CA ASN A 188 15.05 14.48 15.73
C ASN A 188 15.43 14.82 14.28
N ALA A 189 14.64 15.65 13.60
CA ALA A 189 14.93 16.10 12.25
C ALA A 189 16.23 16.91 12.18
N HIS A 190 16.46 17.85 13.11
CA HIS A 190 17.73 18.55 13.22
C HIS A 190 18.91 17.60 13.49
N TYR A 191 18.72 16.58 14.34
CA TYR A 191 19.74 15.58 14.59
C TYR A 191 20.11 14.83 13.32
N TYR A 192 19.15 14.31 12.55
CA TYR A 192 19.44 13.62 11.30
C TYR A 192 20.11 14.54 10.26
N LEU A 193 19.66 15.79 10.15
CA LEU A 193 20.28 16.76 9.24
C LEU A 193 21.74 17.06 9.60
N SER A 194 22.07 17.11 10.90
CA SER A 194 23.45 17.27 11.34
C SER A 194 24.33 16.05 10.98
N ILE A 195 23.79 14.82 11.14
CA ILE A 195 24.50 13.59 10.74
C ILE A 195 24.69 13.54 9.22
N ILE A 196 23.64 13.79 8.45
CA ILE A 196 23.72 13.82 6.97
C ILE A 196 24.74 14.88 6.52
N GLY A 197 24.72 16.07 7.13
CA GLY A 197 25.71 17.11 6.87
C GLY A 197 27.15 16.62 7.11
N LYS A 198 27.40 15.93 8.23
CA LYS A 198 28.70 15.33 8.53
C LYS A 198 29.13 14.31 7.46
N GLU A 199 28.23 13.40 7.07
CA GLU A 199 28.51 12.38 6.05
C GLU A 199 28.79 13.01 4.68
N GLN A 200 28.09 14.10 4.34
CA GLN A 200 28.27 14.85 3.10
C GLN A 200 29.38 15.89 3.16
N LYS A 201 30.08 16.04 4.30
CA LYS A 201 31.11 17.08 4.56
C LYS A 201 30.58 18.49 4.38
N ASP A 202 29.31 18.72 4.70
CA ASP A 202 28.64 20.02 4.68
C ASP A 202 28.71 20.65 6.10
N GLU A 203 29.80 21.36 6.36
CA GLU A 203 30.09 21.96 7.66
C GLU A 203 29.04 23.01 8.05
N VAL A 204 28.47 23.71 7.08
CA VAL A 204 27.44 24.73 7.30
C VAL A 204 26.17 24.08 7.86
N ALA A 205 25.71 23.00 7.22
CA ALA A 205 24.56 22.24 7.68
C ALA A 205 24.78 21.63 9.08
N VAL A 206 26.02 21.13 9.35
CA VAL A 206 26.37 20.61 10.68
C VAL A 206 26.25 21.69 11.74
N LEU A 207 26.85 22.86 11.51
CA LEU A 207 26.83 23.97 12.48
C LEU A 207 25.41 24.49 12.71
N GLU A 208 24.63 24.65 11.66
CA GLU A 208 23.25 25.12 11.74
C GLU A 208 22.40 24.17 12.59
N HIS A 209 22.38 22.89 12.23
CA HIS A 209 21.47 21.95 12.86
C HIS A 209 21.96 21.48 14.24
N ALA A 210 23.27 21.31 14.45
CA ALA A 210 23.83 21.05 15.78
C ALA A 210 23.63 22.25 16.73
N GLY A 211 23.70 23.49 16.22
CA GLY A 211 23.38 24.69 16.99
C GLY A 211 21.93 24.66 17.51
N LYS A 212 20.99 24.28 16.64
CA LYS A 212 19.58 24.12 17.05
C LYS A 212 19.39 23.09 18.15
N LEU A 213 20.12 21.97 18.13
CA LEU A 213 20.07 20.96 19.17
C LEU A 213 20.51 21.48 20.54
N LEU A 214 21.45 22.44 20.58
CA LEU A 214 21.93 23.06 21.80
C LEU A 214 20.96 24.08 22.41
N GLU A 215 20.05 24.63 21.62
CA GLU A 215 19.02 25.57 22.08
C GLU A 215 17.89 24.87 22.87
N TYR A 216 17.72 23.55 22.74
CA TYR A 216 16.70 22.80 23.46
C TYR A 216 17.13 22.57 24.92
N PRO A 217 16.26 22.81 25.92
CA PRO A 217 16.58 22.58 27.30
C PRO A 217 16.89 21.11 27.57
N ARG A 218 17.99 20.87 28.26
CA ARG A 218 18.31 19.51 28.75
C ARG A 218 17.30 19.17 29.84
N SER A 219 16.44 18.18 29.58
CA SER A 219 15.53 17.60 30.60
C SER A 219 16.29 16.75 31.61
#